data_e71b1fcd6fea0766103d897934e38c9f
#
_entry.id   e71b1fcd6fea0766103d897934e38c9f
#
_cell.length_a   1.000
_cell.length_b   1.000
_cell.length_c   1.000
_cell.angle_alpha   90.00
_cell.angle_beta   90.00
_cell.angle_gamma   90.00
#
_symmetry.space_group_name_H-M   'P 1'
#
loop_
_entity.id
_entity.type
_entity.pdbx_description
1 polymer ?
#
loop_
_entity_poly.entity_id
_entity_poly.type
_entity_poly.pdbx_seq_one_letter_code
_entity_poly.pdbx_strand_id
1 'polypeptide(L)'
;MEKSRQILFEKLRKKNAFWSYENVKEIDDDLLIEKVLLLLDIDDINLLFQIYDKEFLKEVWEERILRQEPYYHGLNRFFAWFYFDIADPDAYIKKRKIYLHN
;
A
#
# COMPACT_ATOMS: atom_id res chain seq x y z
N MET A 1 -4.31 6.43 17.51
CA MET A 1 -3.95 6.42 16.09
C MET A 1 -2.44 6.57 15.88
N GLU A 2 -1.82 7.52 16.54
CA GLU A 2 -0.37 7.68 16.46
C GLU A 2 0.39 6.44 16.92
N LYS A 3 -0.11 5.79 17.97
CA LYS A 3 0.50 4.59 18.51
C LYS A 3 0.48 3.44 17.47
N SER A 4 -0.62 3.28 16.75
CA SER A 4 -0.74 2.24 15.73
C SER A 4 0.21 2.52 14.56
N ARG A 5 0.30 3.78 14.16
CA ARG A 5 1.22 4.18 13.11
C ARG A 5 2.67 3.89 13.51
N GLN A 6 3.01 4.16 14.76
CA GLN A 6 4.35 3.90 15.29
C GLN A 6 4.68 2.41 15.29
N ILE A 7 3.71 1.57 15.64
CA ILE A 7 3.88 0.12 15.61
C ILE A 7 4.24 -0.35 14.20
N LEU A 8 3.52 0.14 13.20
CA LEU A 8 3.77 -0.23 11.80
C LEU A 8 5.14 0.25 11.35
N PHE A 9 5.50 1.47 11.70
CA PHE A 9 6.80 2.04 11.36
C PHE A 9 7.94 1.20 11.94
N GLU A 10 7.82 0.79 13.21
CA GLU A 10 8.85 -0.02 13.85
C GLU A 10 8.97 -1.41 13.22
N LYS A 11 7.85 -2.01 12.82
CA LYS A 11 7.89 -3.30 12.12
C LYS A 11 8.63 -3.18 10.79
N LEU A 12 8.41 -2.08 10.07
CA LEU A 12 9.11 -1.85 8.80
C LEU A 12 10.59 -1.64 9.02
N ARG A 13 10.98 -0.92 10.05
CA ARG A 13 12.39 -0.71 10.38
C ARG A 13 13.08 -2.05 10.66
N LYS A 14 12.43 -2.94 11.39
CA LYS A 14 12.97 -4.26 11.70
C LYS A 14 13.15 -5.11 10.46
N LYS A 15 12.37 -4.88 9.42
CA LYS A 15 12.49 -5.59 8.14
C LYS A 15 13.45 -4.91 7.18
N ASN A 16 14.17 -3.88 7.63
CA ASN A 16 15.08 -3.09 6.78
C ASN A 16 14.40 -2.48 5.56
N ALA A 17 13.12 -2.12 5.71
CA ALA A 17 12.35 -1.52 4.62
C ALA A 17 12.95 -0.19 4.15
N PHE A 18 13.76 0.44 5.00
CA PHE A 18 14.35 1.76 4.74
C PHE A 18 15.88 1.69 4.68
N TRP A 19 16.42 0.56 4.22
CA TRP A 19 17.87 0.35 4.20
C TRP A 19 18.62 1.42 3.41
N SER A 20 17.98 2.02 2.42
CA SER A 20 18.59 3.07 1.61
C SER A 20 18.44 4.47 2.22
N TYR A 21 17.78 4.59 3.36
CA TYR A 21 17.57 5.86 4.04
C TYR A 21 18.36 5.86 5.36
N GLU A 22 19.31 6.77 5.48
CA GLU A 22 20.06 6.89 6.72
C GLU A 22 19.23 7.60 7.78
N ASN A 23 19.28 7.09 9.02
CA ASN A 23 18.68 7.73 10.18
C ASN A 23 17.21 8.13 10.01
N VAL A 24 16.42 7.26 9.39
CA VAL A 24 15.00 7.52 9.20
C VAL A 24 14.31 7.55 10.57
N LYS A 25 13.81 8.71 10.95
CA LYS A 25 13.07 8.90 12.21
C LYS A 25 11.57 8.98 11.96
N GLU A 26 11.19 9.51 10.81
CA GLU A 26 9.78 9.54 10.42
C GLU A 26 9.67 9.55 8.90
N ILE A 27 8.54 9.11 8.41
CA ILE A 27 8.25 9.02 6.98
C ILE A 27 6.85 9.57 6.75
N ASP A 28 6.55 9.98 5.52
CA ASP A 28 5.22 10.44 5.21
C ASP A 28 4.24 9.26 5.11
N ASP A 29 2.94 9.59 5.12
CA ASP A 29 1.90 8.58 5.11
C ASP A 29 1.92 7.73 3.85
N ASP A 30 2.18 8.34 2.71
CA ASP A 30 2.21 7.62 1.43
C ASP A 30 3.27 6.53 1.44
N LEU A 31 4.46 6.84 1.93
CA LEU A 31 5.54 5.87 1.99
C LEU A 31 5.25 4.77 3.00
N LEU A 32 4.69 5.13 4.15
CA LEU A 32 4.31 4.14 5.17
C LEU A 32 3.29 3.16 4.60
N ILE A 33 2.24 3.67 3.95
CA ILE A 33 1.18 2.84 3.38
C ILE A 33 1.76 1.91 2.31
N GLU A 34 2.56 2.46 1.41
CA GLU A 34 3.19 1.66 0.35
C GLU A 34 3.97 0.49 0.93
N LYS A 35 4.83 0.75 1.91
CA LYS A 35 5.69 -0.29 2.49
C LYS A 35 4.89 -1.33 3.28
N VAL A 36 3.85 -0.90 4.01
CA VAL A 36 3.01 -1.84 4.73
C VAL A 36 2.28 -2.77 3.76
N LEU A 37 1.72 -2.22 2.69
CA LEU A 37 1.00 -3.03 1.69
C LEU A 37 1.93 -4.05 1.01
N LEU A 38 3.17 -3.70 0.78
CA LEU A 38 4.11 -4.58 0.07
C LEU A 38 4.84 -5.56 0.97
N LEU A 39 5.09 -5.22 2.22
CA LEU A 39 6.03 -5.97 3.05
C LEU A 39 5.46 -6.60 4.32
N LEU A 40 4.30 -6.15 4.79
CA LEU A 40 3.75 -6.64 6.04
C LEU A 40 2.56 -7.57 5.83
N ASP A 41 2.08 -8.15 6.93
CA ASP A 41 1.02 -9.15 6.92
C ASP A 41 -0.38 -8.54 6.85
N ILE A 42 -1.38 -9.39 6.61
CA ILE A 42 -2.78 -8.97 6.54
C ILE A 42 -3.22 -8.24 7.81
N ASP A 43 -2.79 -8.72 8.98
CA ASP A 43 -3.14 -8.06 10.24
C ASP A 43 -2.64 -6.62 10.28
N ASP A 44 -1.44 -6.39 9.77
CA ASP A 44 -0.85 -5.05 9.71
C ASP A 44 -1.58 -4.17 8.70
N ILE A 45 -1.95 -4.75 7.57
CA ILE A 45 -2.72 -4.01 6.55
C ILE A 45 -4.09 -3.62 7.11
N ASN A 46 -4.73 -4.54 7.85
CA ASN A 46 -6.00 -4.22 8.50
C ASN A 46 -5.87 -3.04 9.46
N LEU A 47 -4.72 -2.92 10.12
CA LEU A 47 -4.45 -1.80 11.00
C LEU A 47 -4.40 -0.48 10.23
N LEU A 48 -3.89 -0.49 8.99
CA LEU A 48 -3.94 0.70 8.14
C LEU A 48 -5.37 1.18 7.93
N PHE A 49 -6.32 0.24 7.74
CA PHE A 49 -7.72 0.59 7.52
C PHE A 49 -8.40 1.15 8.76
N GLN A 50 -7.76 1.00 9.93
CA GLN A 50 -8.23 1.62 11.16
C GLN A 50 -7.67 3.03 11.33
N ILE A 51 -6.50 3.30 10.73
CA ILE A 51 -5.82 4.60 10.85
C ILE A 51 -6.26 5.57 9.75
N TYR A 52 -6.43 5.07 8.53
CA TYR A 52 -6.68 5.90 7.35
C TYR A 52 -8.00 5.56 6.68
N ASP A 53 -8.59 6.53 5.99
CA ASP A 53 -9.80 6.30 5.20
C ASP A 53 -9.51 5.37 4.03
N LYS A 54 -10.47 4.52 3.71
CA LYS A 54 -10.38 3.57 2.61
C LYS A 54 -10.08 4.28 1.29
N GLU A 55 -10.72 5.43 1.03
CA GLU A 55 -10.51 6.18 -0.21
C GLU A 55 -9.06 6.68 -0.31
N PHE A 56 -8.49 7.13 0.79
CA PHE A 56 -7.10 7.57 0.81
C PHE A 56 -6.16 6.40 0.54
N LEU A 57 -6.42 5.26 1.17
CA LEU A 57 -5.60 4.07 0.96
C LEU A 57 -5.66 3.61 -0.49
N LYS A 58 -6.83 3.70 -1.10
CA LYS A 58 -7.01 3.33 -2.51
C LYS A 58 -6.21 4.25 -3.42
N GLU A 59 -6.22 5.56 -3.14
CA GLU A 59 -5.43 6.52 -3.91
C GLU A 59 -3.94 6.20 -3.84
N VAL A 60 -3.44 5.92 -2.63
CA VAL A 60 -2.02 5.59 -2.45
C VAL A 60 -1.68 4.30 -3.17
N TRP A 61 -2.54 3.28 -3.07
CA TRP A 61 -2.35 2.02 -3.77
C TRP A 61 -2.24 2.25 -5.28
N GLU A 62 -3.14 3.04 -5.84
CA GLU A 62 -3.14 3.31 -7.28
C GLU A 62 -1.88 4.07 -7.72
N GLU A 63 -1.50 5.08 -6.96
CA GLU A 63 -0.37 5.92 -7.32
C GLU A 63 0.99 5.25 -7.09
N ARG A 64 1.09 4.40 -6.07
CA ARG A 64 2.38 3.83 -5.67
C ARG A 64 2.61 2.40 -6.14
N ILE A 65 1.55 1.59 -6.20
CA ILE A 65 1.70 0.16 -6.46
C ILE A 65 1.07 -0.22 -7.79
N LEU A 66 -0.18 0.18 -8.03
CA LEU A 66 -0.87 -0.14 -9.28
C LEU A 66 -0.14 0.46 -10.49
N ARG A 67 0.44 1.63 -10.32
CA ARG A 67 1.21 2.30 -11.38
C ARG A 67 2.39 1.47 -11.87
N GLN A 68 2.86 0.52 -11.08
CA GLN A 68 3.98 -0.34 -11.41
C GLN A 68 3.58 -1.63 -12.13
N GLU A 69 2.32 -1.75 -12.56
CA GLU A 69 1.91 -2.91 -13.34
C GLU A 69 2.81 -3.11 -14.55
N PRO A 70 3.13 -4.36 -14.91
CA PRO A 70 2.60 -5.61 -14.34
C PRO A 70 3.41 -6.17 -13.17
N TYR A 71 4.33 -5.41 -12.61
CA TYR A 71 5.28 -5.92 -11.62
C TYR A 71 4.59 -6.56 -10.40
N TYR A 72 3.55 -5.91 -9.88
CA TYR A 72 2.82 -6.42 -8.70
C TYR A 72 1.44 -6.96 -9.07
N HIS A 73 1.31 -7.55 -10.26
CA HIS A 73 -0.02 -7.91 -10.78
C HIS A 73 -0.86 -8.80 -9.83
N GLY A 74 -0.27 -9.88 -9.31
CA GLY A 74 -0.99 -10.76 -8.38
C GLY A 74 -1.45 -10.03 -7.13
N LEU A 75 -0.56 -9.20 -6.57
CA LEU A 75 -0.86 -8.44 -5.38
C LEU A 75 -1.94 -7.40 -5.66
N ASN A 76 -1.86 -6.72 -6.81
CA ASN A 76 -2.85 -5.72 -7.20
C ASN A 76 -4.24 -6.34 -7.38
N ARG A 77 -4.33 -7.55 -7.97
CA ARG A 77 -5.60 -8.26 -8.09
C ARG A 77 -6.18 -8.55 -6.72
N PHE A 78 -5.34 -8.99 -5.78
CA PHE A 78 -5.78 -9.29 -4.43
C PHE A 78 -6.29 -8.05 -3.72
N PHE A 79 -5.53 -6.95 -3.76
CA PHE A 79 -5.95 -5.70 -3.13
C PHE A 79 -7.26 -5.18 -3.73
N ALA A 80 -7.36 -5.19 -5.05
CA ALA A 80 -8.56 -4.71 -5.72
C ALA A 80 -9.80 -5.47 -5.25
N TRP A 81 -9.70 -6.80 -5.23
CA TRP A 81 -10.83 -7.64 -4.86
C TRP A 81 -11.11 -7.62 -3.37
N PHE A 82 -10.08 -7.83 -2.55
CA PHE A 82 -10.26 -8.05 -1.11
C PHE A 82 -10.46 -6.75 -0.32
N TYR A 83 -9.67 -5.75 -0.62
CA TYR A 83 -9.70 -4.50 0.17
C TYR A 83 -10.57 -3.42 -0.46
N PHE A 84 -10.68 -3.36 -1.77
CA PHE A 84 -11.35 -2.23 -2.43
C PHE A 84 -12.64 -2.63 -3.12
N ASP A 85 -13.13 -3.84 -2.87
CA ASP A 85 -14.44 -4.33 -3.32
C ASP A 85 -14.67 -4.20 -4.83
N ILE A 86 -13.61 -4.40 -5.60
CA ILE A 86 -13.68 -4.32 -7.05
C ILE A 86 -14.08 -5.69 -7.61
N ALA A 87 -15.27 -5.76 -8.21
CA ALA A 87 -15.85 -7.03 -8.66
C ALA A 87 -15.04 -7.71 -9.76
N ASP A 88 -14.45 -6.91 -10.65
CA ASP A 88 -13.63 -7.44 -11.75
C ASP A 88 -12.25 -6.78 -11.70
N PRO A 89 -11.35 -7.35 -10.90
CA PRO A 89 -10.00 -6.77 -10.74
C PRO A 89 -9.24 -6.64 -12.05
N ASP A 90 -9.30 -7.63 -12.93
CA ASP A 90 -8.54 -7.59 -14.18
C ASP A 90 -8.98 -6.45 -15.08
N ALA A 91 -10.28 -6.27 -15.22
CA ALA A 91 -10.83 -5.17 -16.03
C ALA A 91 -10.46 -3.82 -15.43
N TYR A 92 -10.58 -3.70 -14.10
CA TYR A 92 -10.25 -2.46 -13.40
C TYR A 92 -8.77 -2.11 -13.57
N ILE A 93 -7.88 -3.08 -13.35
CA ILE A 93 -6.44 -2.86 -13.46
C ILE A 93 -6.07 -2.45 -14.87
N LYS A 94 -6.61 -3.12 -15.88
CA LYS A 94 -6.35 -2.79 -17.27
C LYS A 94 -6.77 -1.36 -17.60
N LYS A 95 -7.95 -0.97 -17.15
CA LYS A 95 -8.51 0.38 -17.39
C LYS A 95 -7.67 1.44 -16.68
N ARG A 96 -7.32 1.22 -15.41
CA ARG A 96 -6.53 2.17 -14.63
C ARG A 96 -5.09 2.27 -15.15
N LYS A 97 -4.54 1.16 -15.61
CA LYS A 97 -3.19 1.14 -16.19
C LYS A 97 -3.11 2.09 -17.39
N ILE A 98 -4.10 2.04 -18.26
CA ILE A 98 -4.15 2.94 -19.41
C ILE A 98 -4.20 4.39 -18.94
N TYR A 99 -5.05 4.68 -17.96
CA TYR A 99 -5.21 6.01 -17.40
C TYR A 99 -3.92 6.52 -16.75
N LEU A 100 -3.27 5.68 -15.95
CA LEU A 100 -2.10 6.09 -15.16
C LEU A 100 -0.83 6.24 -16.01
N HIS A 101 -0.75 5.56 -17.15
CA HIS A 101 0.44 5.57 -18.00
C HIS A 101 0.31 6.46 -19.23
N ASN A 102 -0.78 7.19 -19.33
CA ASN A 102 -0.93 8.16 -20.41
C ASN A 102 -0.28 9.50 -20.03
#